data_b6e8c8983412fd0d7f2396e2dafdd4f4
#
_entry.id   b6e8c8983412fd0d7f2396e2dafdd4f4
#
_cell.length_a   1.000
_cell.length_b   1.000
_cell.length_c   1.000
_cell.angle_alpha   90.00
_cell.angle_beta   90.00
_cell.angle_gamma   90.00
#
_symmetry.space_group_name_H-M   'P 1'
#
loop_
_entity.id
_entity.type
_entity.pdbx_description
1 polymer ?
#
loop_
_entity_poly.entity_id
_entity_poly.type
_entity_poly.pdbx_seq_one_letter_code
_entity_poly.pdbx_strand_id
1 'polypeptide(L)'
;MRHGFHGSRSHGFRGLRGPILLSAVVVVALTVATWTQQIPIYFPDRHDWQTRTPEQAGFDAARLKEAIDFAIANENPATKDLAVDIATTFSREPHNAIIGPTRPRAALNGLVVRNGFVVAEWGDTTRPDMTFSVTKTFLSTVVGIAWQRGYIKDVNDSVRDYVPGTDLFESEHNAPITWDHLLRQTSDWQGTLWGKPDWADRPEGERPADYPNRKLHAPGMRYKYNDVRVNVLALAALHVWRGPLPAILREEVMIPIGASNTWRWTGYENSWMEMDGSKVQSVTGGGHWGGGMFISARDMARFGYLFLRHGRWRDRQIVSDKWIQMARTPGAANEAYGYMNWFLNTGRKPLPAAPESSVTFRGNGQNIIYIDWDNDLVVVVRWIRGGTVLNEFLGKVLGALKTPPTASSSSEATSASSATR
;
A
#
# COMPACT_ATOMS: atom_id res chain seq x y z
N MET A 1 -73.39 -32.59 18.34
CA MET A 1 -74.50 -32.11 19.16
C MET A 1 -74.73 -30.67 18.68
N ARG A 2 -75.77 -30.46 17.88
CA ARG A 2 -77.03 -29.84 18.28
C ARG A 2 -76.81 -28.45 18.90
N HIS A 3 -77.36 -27.37 18.50
CA HIS A 3 -78.56 -26.81 17.85
C HIS A 3 -78.30 -25.32 17.80
N GLY A 4 -78.78 -24.46 17.00
CA GLY A 4 -79.97 -24.38 16.23
C GLY A 4 -80.65 -23.03 16.40
N PHE A 5 -81.09 -22.48 15.26
CA PHE A 5 -82.31 -21.65 15.07
C PHE A 5 -82.39 -20.21 15.60
N HIS A 6 -82.72 -19.35 14.85
CA HIS A 6 -83.83 -18.63 14.20
C HIS A 6 -83.61 -17.11 14.33
N GLY A 7 -83.70 -16.29 13.41
CA GLY A 7 -84.74 -16.07 12.44
C GLY A 7 -85.55 -14.77 12.77
N SER A 8 -85.49 -13.77 11.92
CA SER A 8 -86.72 -13.03 11.60
C SER A 8 -86.48 -11.84 10.64
N ARG A 9 -87.37 -11.73 9.73
CA ARG A 9 -87.52 -10.75 8.67
C ARG A 9 -88.03 -9.40 9.20
N SER A 10 -87.69 -8.27 8.45
CA SER A 10 -88.71 -7.30 7.96
C SER A 10 -88.05 -6.24 7.09
N HIS A 11 -88.47 -6.20 5.88
CA HIS A 11 -89.04 -5.21 5.01
C HIS A 11 -88.50 -3.76 5.10
N GLY A 12 -87.84 -3.27 4.02
CA GLY A 12 -88.42 -2.30 3.08
C GLY A 12 -87.90 -0.87 3.24
N PHE A 13 -87.24 -0.37 2.25
CA PHE A 13 -87.63 0.83 1.49
C PHE A 13 -86.68 1.08 0.33
N ARG A 14 -87.27 1.32 -0.85
CA ARG A 14 -86.66 1.71 -2.10
C ARG A 14 -86.14 3.13 -2.02
N GLY A 15 -84.93 3.37 -2.50
CA GLY A 15 -84.44 4.70 -2.84
C GLY A 15 -83.45 4.61 -3.99
N LEU A 16 -83.93 4.94 -5.19
CA LEU A 16 -83.08 5.12 -6.39
C LEU A 16 -82.06 6.26 -6.22
N ARG A 17 -80.84 6.02 -6.29
CA ARG A 17 -79.81 7.02 -6.62
C ARG A 17 -78.81 6.43 -7.57
N GLY A 18 -78.63 7.08 -8.71
CA GLY A 18 -77.75 6.64 -9.82
C GLY A 18 -76.29 6.63 -9.51
N PRO A 19 -75.48 5.95 -10.34
CA PRO A 19 -74.09 5.80 -10.11
C PRO A 19 -73.27 7.06 -10.47
N ILE A 20 -72.59 7.63 -9.48
CA ILE A 20 -71.51 8.60 -9.71
C ILE A 20 -70.28 7.82 -10.16
N LEU A 21 -69.95 7.92 -11.44
CA LEU A 21 -68.69 7.46 -11.98
C LEU A 21 -67.54 8.35 -11.46
N LEU A 22 -66.80 7.89 -10.44
CA LEU A 22 -65.52 8.47 -10.06
C LEU A 22 -64.48 7.91 -11.01
N SER A 23 -64.03 8.69 -11.98
CA SER A 23 -62.86 8.40 -12.81
C SER A 23 -61.61 8.58 -11.95
N ALA A 24 -61.05 7.46 -11.45
CA ALA A 24 -59.74 7.47 -10.82
C ALA A 24 -58.66 7.59 -11.90
N VAL A 25 -58.05 8.76 -12.04
CA VAL A 25 -56.86 8.96 -12.85
C VAL A 25 -55.68 8.36 -12.09
N VAL A 26 -55.24 7.15 -12.50
CA VAL A 26 -54.03 6.52 -12.01
C VAL A 26 -52.85 7.18 -12.71
N VAL A 27 -52.18 8.11 -12.06
CA VAL A 27 -50.89 8.64 -12.51
C VAL A 27 -49.82 7.60 -12.19
N VAL A 28 -49.43 6.79 -13.19
CA VAL A 28 -48.28 5.91 -13.10
C VAL A 28 -47.01 6.77 -13.24
N ALA A 29 -46.40 7.13 -12.14
CA ALA A 29 -45.07 7.74 -12.13
C ALA A 29 -44.06 6.66 -12.52
N LEU A 30 -43.63 6.65 -13.79
CA LEU A 30 -42.48 5.88 -14.25
C LEU A 30 -41.21 6.49 -13.64
N THR A 31 -40.77 5.94 -12.52
CA THR A 31 -39.40 6.18 -12.01
C THR A 31 -38.42 5.46 -12.96
N VAL A 32 -37.84 6.21 -13.88
CA VAL A 32 -36.69 5.74 -14.66
C VAL A 32 -35.52 5.62 -13.68
N ALA A 33 -35.32 4.42 -13.17
CA ALA A 33 -34.08 4.08 -12.46
C ALA A 33 -32.93 4.16 -13.48
N THR A 34 -32.20 5.26 -13.48
CA THR A 34 -30.96 5.36 -14.22
C THR A 34 -29.97 4.41 -13.55
N TRP A 35 -29.87 3.20 -14.07
CA TRP A 35 -28.77 2.30 -13.74
C TRP A 35 -27.50 2.95 -14.30
N THR A 36 -26.75 3.64 -13.46
CA THR A 36 -25.36 3.97 -13.76
C THR A 36 -24.65 2.63 -13.90
N GLN A 37 -24.42 2.18 -15.12
CA GLN A 37 -23.57 1.03 -15.38
C GLN A 37 -22.20 1.34 -14.74
N GLN A 38 -21.90 0.69 -13.61
CA GLN A 38 -20.54 0.73 -13.06
C GLN A 38 -19.62 0.15 -14.13
N ILE A 39 -18.76 1.00 -14.66
CA ILE A 39 -17.72 0.56 -15.59
C ILE A 39 -16.92 -0.52 -14.88
N PRO A 40 -16.82 -1.74 -15.45
CA PRO A 40 -16.07 -2.81 -14.81
C PRO A 40 -14.63 -2.37 -14.53
N ILE A 41 -14.16 -2.63 -13.31
CA ILE A 41 -12.77 -2.35 -12.94
C ILE A 41 -11.86 -3.18 -13.83
N TYR A 42 -10.96 -2.51 -14.54
CA TYR A 42 -10.00 -3.18 -15.39
C TYR A 42 -8.82 -3.70 -14.57
N PHE A 43 -8.46 -4.97 -14.76
CA PHE A 43 -7.25 -5.57 -14.22
C PHE A 43 -6.36 -6.04 -15.37
N PRO A 44 -5.11 -5.58 -15.44
CA PRO A 44 -4.24 -5.92 -16.55
C PRO A 44 -3.86 -7.41 -16.56
N ASP A 45 -3.81 -7.99 -17.74
CA ASP A 45 -3.24 -9.31 -17.93
C ASP A 45 -1.72 -9.30 -17.74
N ARG A 46 -1.13 -10.50 -17.58
CA ARG A 46 0.30 -10.62 -17.32
C ARG A 46 1.17 -10.00 -18.41
N HIS A 47 0.79 -10.23 -19.67
CA HIS A 47 1.58 -9.84 -20.84
C HIS A 47 0.98 -8.67 -21.62
N ASP A 48 -0.22 -8.24 -21.25
CA ASP A 48 -0.95 -7.16 -21.90
C ASP A 48 -1.46 -6.17 -20.86
N TRP A 49 -0.70 -5.10 -20.63
CA TRP A 49 -1.17 -3.98 -19.82
C TRP A 49 -1.59 -2.85 -20.75
N GLN A 50 -2.89 -2.71 -20.91
CA GLN A 50 -3.45 -1.71 -21.82
C GLN A 50 -3.10 -0.28 -21.39
N THR A 51 -2.95 0.58 -22.39
CA THR A 51 -2.68 2.01 -22.20
C THR A 51 -3.91 2.85 -22.53
N ARG A 52 -3.95 4.05 -21.99
CA ARG A 52 -4.86 5.12 -22.41
C ARG A 52 -4.07 6.40 -22.62
N THR A 53 -4.54 7.26 -23.55
CA THR A 53 -3.96 8.60 -23.64
C THR A 53 -4.28 9.39 -22.36
N PRO A 54 -3.46 10.40 -22.01
CA PRO A 54 -3.74 11.26 -20.85
C PRO A 54 -5.17 11.81 -20.87
N GLU A 55 -5.67 12.25 -22.03
CA GLU A 55 -7.02 12.81 -22.16
C GLU A 55 -8.11 11.78 -21.89
N GLN A 56 -7.94 10.54 -22.39
CA GLN A 56 -8.87 9.43 -22.13
C GLN A 56 -8.90 9.05 -20.66
N ALA A 57 -7.78 9.25 -19.97
CA ALA A 57 -7.65 9.01 -18.54
C ALA A 57 -7.99 10.25 -17.69
N GLY A 58 -8.47 11.35 -18.31
CA GLY A 58 -8.89 12.55 -17.60
C GLY A 58 -7.74 13.43 -17.12
N PHE A 59 -6.60 13.41 -17.82
CA PHE A 59 -5.49 14.35 -17.62
C PHE A 59 -5.45 15.42 -18.71
N ASP A 60 -4.86 16.55 -18.39
CA ASP A 60 -4.30 17.46 -19.36
C ASP A 60 -2.93 16.93 -19.80
N ALA A 61 -2.79 16.58 -21.08
CA ALA A 61 -1.58 15.96 -21.60
C ALA A 61 -0.35 16.86 -21.50
N ALA A 62 -0.50 18.16 -21.73
CA ALA A 62 0.61 19.11 -21.66
C ALA A 62 1.13 19.22 -20.21
N ARG A 63 0.24 19.37 -19.24
CA ARG A 63 0.60 19.43 -17.82
C ARG A 63 1.18 18.12 -17.30
N LEU A 64 0.65 16.97 -17.74
CA LEU A 64 1.23 15.67 -17.36
C LEU A 64 2.64 15.52 -17.94
N LYS A 65 2.85 15.97 -19.19
CA LYS A 65 4.19 16.00 -19.79
C LYS A 65 5.14 16.91 -19.00
N GLU A 66 4.70 18.09 -18.58
CA GLU A 66 5.50 18.98 -17.72
C GLU A 66 5.89 18.31 -16.39
N ALA A 67 5.00 17.51 -15.78
CA ALA A 67 5.31 16.75 -14.58
C ALA A 67 6.40 15.71 -14.85
N ILE A 68 6.33 15.01 -15.97
CA ILE A 68 7.32 14.00 -16.37
C ILE A 68 8.67 14.65 -16.68
N ASP A 69 8.67 15.74 -17.45
CA ASP A 69 9.88 16.52 -17.77
C ASP A 69 10.55 17.05 -16.48
N PHE A 70 9.74 17.51 -15.52
CA PHE A 70 10.22 17.91 -14.20
C PHE A 70 10.88 16.74 -13.46
N ALA A 71 10.29 15.55 -13.45
CA ALA A 71 10.90 14.38 -12.83
C ALA A 71 12.24 14.05 -13.49
N ILE A 72 12.30 14.03 -14.82
CA ILE A 72 13.52 13.75 -15.59
C ILE A 72 14.63 14.78 -15.28
N ALA A 73 14.31 16.06 -15.21
CA ALA A 73 15.24 17.12 -14.87
C ALA A 73 15.74 17.05 -13.41
N ASN A 74 15.04 16.30 -12.56
CA ASN A 74 15.35 16.11 -11.15
C ASN A 74 15.77 14.66 -10.83
N GLU A 75 16.49 13.99 -11.72
CA GLU A 75 17.12 12.70 -11.40
C GLU A 75 18.02 12.85 -10.16
N ASN A 76 18.00 11.83 -9.30
CA ASN A 76 18.89 11.75 -8.16
C ASN A 76 20.37 11.79 -8.63
N PRO A 77 21.18 12.76 -8.18
CA PRO A 77 22.55 12.92 -8.63
C PRO A 77 23.54 11.90 -8.07
N ALA A 78 23.11 11.05 -7.11
CA ALA A 78 23.95 10.02 -6.54
C ALA A 78 24.45 9.04 -7.61
N THR A 79 25.63 8.46 -7.38
CA THR A 79 26.24 7.50 -8.31
C THR A 79 25.29 6.37 -8.68
N LYS A 80 25.45 5.85 -9.89
CA LYS A 80 24.70 4.65 -10.33
C LYS A 80 25.30 3.35 -9.79
N ASP A 81 26.53 3.36 -9.32
CA ASP A 81 27.12 2.24 -8.60
C ASP A 81 26.56 2.19 -7.17
N LEU A 82 25.62 1.26 -6.93
CA LEU A 82 24.97 1.16 -5.63
C LEU A 82 25.87 0.64 -4.52
N ALA A 83 26.96 -0.06 -4.83
CA ALA A 83 27.92 -0.44 -3.79
C ALA A 83 28.62 0.83 -3.25
N VAL A 84 29.03 1.72 -4.14
CA VAL A 84 29.65 3.01 -3.77
C VAL A 84 28.62 3.91 -3.08
N ASP A 85 27.37 3.99 -3.59
CA ASP A 85 26.32 4.81 -2.99
C ASP A 85 25.99 4.39 -1.55
N ILE A 86 25.80 3.10 -1.31
CA ILE A 86 25.54 2.53 0.01
C ILE A 86 26.73 2.80 0.95
N ALA A 87 27.94 2.48 0.51
CA ALA A 87 29.14 2.69 1.31
C ALA A 87 29.33 4.16 1.70
N THR A 88 29.01 5.08 0.79
CA THR A 88 29.08 6.53 1.06
C THR A 88 27.97 7.00 1.99
N THR A 89 26.72 6.60 1.71
CA THR A 89 25.53 7.00 2.47
C THR A 89 25.62 6.60 3.94
N PHE A 90 26.10 5.38 4.21
CA PHE A 90 26.18 4.81 5.55
C PHE A 90 27.63 4.77 6.12
N SER A 91 28.55 5.53 5.54
CA SER A 91 29.98 5.54 5.89
C SER A 91 30.27 5.85 7.37
N ARG A 92 29.38 6.59 8.03
CA ARG A 92 29.53 6.98 9.44
C ARG A 92 28.97 5.96 10.42
N GLU A 93 28.25 4.97 9.94
CA GLU A 93 27.67 3.93 10.78
C GLU A 93 28.69 2.84 11.07
N PRO A 94 28.75 2.32 12.30
CA PRO A 94 29.56 1.15 12.59
C PRO A 94 28.96 -0.08 11.88
N HIS A 95 29.78 -1.10 11.68
CA HIS A 95 29.36 -2.32 10.97
C HIS A 95 28.76 -2.07 9.58
N ASN A 96 29.22 -1.02 8.87
CA ASN A 96 28.68 -0.58 7.58
C ASN A 96 29.08 -1.46 6.37
N ALA A 97 29.89 -2.51 6.57
CA ALA A 97 30.29 -3.40 5.48
C ALA A 97 29.07 -3.98 4.75
N ILE A 98 29.07 -3.88 3.42
CA ILE A 98 28.06 -4.49 2.54
C ILE A 98 28.25 -6.00 2.58
N ILE A 99 27.19 -6.75 2.84
CA ILE A 99 27.16 -8.22 2.96
C ILE A 99 26.03 -8.87 2.16
N GLY A 100 25.35 -8.09 1.35
CA GLY A 100 24.33 -8.55 0.41
C GLY A 100 24.60 -8.06 -1.00
N PRO A 101 23.97 -8.66 -2.02
CA PRO A 101 24.20 -8.29 -3.41
C PRO A 101 23.77 -6.86 -3.69
N THR A 102 24.55 -6.19 -4.56
CA THR A 102 24.23 -4.89 -5.15
C THR A 102 24.35 -4.98 -6.67
N ARG A 103 23.74 -4.04 -7.38
CA ARG A 103 23.87 -3.87 -8.84
C ARG A 103 23.83 -2.40 -9.18
N PRO A 104 24.47 -1.94 -10.25
CA PRO A 104 24.32 -0.59 -10.73
C PRO A 104 22.85 -0.26 -11.04
N ARG A 105 22.39 0.91 -10.57
CA ARG A 105 21.04 1.37 -10.80
C ARG A 105 20.78 1.89 -12.22
N ALA A 106 19.55 1.85 -12.66
CA ALA A 106 19.11 2.56 -13.86
C ALA A 106 19.16 4.10 -13.70
N ALA A 107 18.94 4.80 -14.80
CA ALA A 107 18.52 6.19 -14.78
C ALA A 107 17.10 6.32 -14.21
N LEU A 108 16.67 7.57 -13.96
CA LEU A 108 15.31 7.85 -13.54
C LEU A 108 14.30 7.21 -14.49
N ASN A 109 13.32 6.56 -13.93
CA ASN A 109 12.19 5.97 -14.67
C ASN A 109 10.92 5.98 -13.83
N GLY A 110 9.78 5.78 -14.48
CA GLY A 110 8.51 5.72 -13.77
C GLY A 110 7.32 5.54 -14.70
N LEU A 111 6.15 5.41 -14.09
CA LEU A 111 4.88 5.34 -14.82
C LEU A 111 3.71 5.84 -13.96
N VAL A 112 2.66 6.28 -14.65
CA VAL A 112 1.39 6.69 -14.08
C VAL A 112 0.31 5.70 -14.51
N VAL A 113 -0.41 5.15 -13.55
CA VAL A 113 -1.55 4.25 -13.75
C VAL A 113 -2.80 4.92 -13.20
N ARG A 114 -3.84 5.05 -14.02
CA ARG A 114 -5.15 5.55 -13.58
C ARG A 114 -6.26 4.63 -14.07
N ASN A 115 -7.23 4.35 -13.19
CA ASN A 115 -8.33 3.40 -13.48
C ASN A 115 -7.82 2.02 -13.96
N GLY A 116 -6.61 1.64 -13.57
CA GLY A 116 -5.94 0.41 -13.98
C GLY A 116 -5.15 0.47 -15.28
N PHE A 117 -5.25 1.53 -16.08
CA PHE A 117 -4.55 1.70 -17.34
C PHE A 117 -3.24 2.47 -17.18
N VAL A 118 -2.21 2.09 -17.92
CA VAL A 118 -1.00 2.90 -18.03
C VAL A 118 -1.31 4.15 -18.85
N VAL A 119 -1.09 5.32 -18.26
CA VAL A 119 -1.39 6.62 -18.88
C VAL A 119 -0.12 7.29 -19.41
N ALA A 120 0.96 7.11 -18.69
CA ALA A 120 2.28 7.62 -19.09
C ALA A 120 3.37 6.69 -18.53
N GLU A 121 4.48 6.62 -19.24
CA GLU A 121 5.63 5.81 -18.88
C GLU A 121 6.90 6.46 -19.44
N TRP A 122 7.99 6.45 -18.66
CA TRP A 122 9.27 7.04 -19.06
C TRP A 122 10.46 6.27 -18.50
N GLY A 123 11.57 6.30 -19.23
CA GLY A 123 12.77 5.56 -18.90
C GLY A 123 12.61 4.04 -19.05
N ASP A 124 13.54 3.25 -18.50
CA ASP A 124 13.48 1.78 -18.55
C ASP A 124 12.69 1.22 -17.36
N THR A 125 11.39 1.11 -17.51
CA THR A 125 10.45 0.64 -16.49
C THR A 125 10.40 -0.87 -16.37
N THR A 126 11.01 -1.61 -17.29
CA THR A 126 11.04 -3.08 -17.33
C THR A 126 12.26 -3.66 -16.62
N ARG A 127 13.31 -2.89 -16.46
CA ARG A 127 14.54 -3.31 -15.80
C ARG A 127 14.33 -3.56 -14.30
N PRO A 128 14.69 -4.76 -13.78
CA PRO A 128 14.71 -5.00 -12.35
C PRO A 128 15.86 -4.22 -11.71
N ASP A 129 15.53 -3.37 -10.76
CA ASP A 129 16.46 -2.52 -10.06
C ASP A 129 16.23 -2.60 -8.55
N MET A 130 17.28 -2.35 -7.75
CA MET A 130 17.18 -2.39 -6.30
C MET A 130 16.17 -1.34 -5.81
N THR A 131 15.20 -1.75 -4.99
CA THR A 131 14.13 -0.85 -4.55
C THR A 131 14.27 -0.42 -3.08
N PHE A 132 15.36 -0.84 -2.42
CA PHE A 132 15.62 -0.52 -1.02
C PHE A 132 14.42 -0.80 -0.12
N SER A 133 14.04 0.17 0.69
CA SER A 133 13.02 -0.01 1.73
C SER A 133 11.59 -0.21 1.22
N VAL A 134 11.29 -0.03 -0.07
CA VAL A 134 10.01 -0.52 -0.63
C VAL A 134 9.88 -2.03 -0.39
N THR A 135 10.99 -2.77 -0.27
CA THR A 135 11.04 -4.18 0.13
C THR A 135 10.23 -4.47 1.41
N LYS A 136 10.22 -3.55 2.36
CA LYS A 136 9.49 -3.69 3.64
C LYS A 136 7.99 -3.86 3.45
N THR A 137 7.44 -3.25 2.38
CA THR A 137 6.01 -3.39 2.09
C THR A 137 5.68 -4.79 1.57
N PHE A 138 6.58 -5.42 0.81
CA PHE A 138 6.44 -6.82 0.42
C PHE A 138 6.52 -7.74 1.65
N LEU A 139 7.42 -7.44 2.59
CA LEU A 139 7.49 -8.16 3.87
C LEU A 139 6.19 -8.00 4.67
N SER A 140 5.71 -6.79 4.85
CA SER A 140 4.42 -6.52 5.50
C SER A 140 3.27 -7.30 4.85
N THR A 141 3.28 -7.41 3.53
CA THR A 141 2.26 -8.15 2.78
C THR A 141 2.30 -9.65 3.09
N VAL A 142 3.48 -10.26 3.10
CA VAL A 142 3.64 -11.68 3.43
C VAL A 142 3.24 -11.97 4.88
N VAL A 143 3.57 -11.07 5.82
CA VAL A 143 3.10 -11.15 7.21
C VAL A 143 1.58 -11.02 7.29
N GLY A 144 1.00 -10.10 6.51
CA GLY A 144 -0.44 -9.90 6.47
C GLY A 144 -1.21 -11.11 5.93
N ILE A 145 -0.66 -11.81 4.94
CA ILE A 145 -1.26 -13.04 4.43
C ILE A 145 -1.13 -14.17 5.47
N ALA A 146 -0.02 -14.25 6.23
CA ALA A 146 0.12 -15.20 7.33
C ALA A 146 -0.94 -14.94 8.42
N TRP A 147 -1.17 -13.67 8.77
CA TRP A 147 -2.23 -13.27 9.69
C TRP A 147 -3.63 -13.61 9.11
N GLN A 148 -3.90 -13.30 7.86
CA GLN A 148 -5.16 -13.62 7.18
C GLN A 148 -5.46 -15.14 7.18
N ARG A 149 -4.43 -15.98 7.12
CA ARG A 149 -4.54 -17.43 7.15
C ARG A 149 -4.60 -18.02 8.57
N GLY A 150 -4.48 -17.16 9.59
CA GLY A 150 -4.47 -17.59 10.99
C GLY A 150 -3.16 -18.25 11.46
N TYR A 151 -2.09 -18.16 10.65
CA TYR A 151 -0.75 -18.56 11.07
C TYR A 151 -0.19 -17.63 12.15
N ILE A 152 -0.53 -16.34 12.07
CA ILE A 152 -0.44 -15.35 13.15
C ILE A 152 -1.88 -15.09 13.61
N LYS A 153 -2.19 -15.39 14.86
CA LYS A 153 -3.56 -15.29 15.39
C LYS A 153 -3.94 -13.84 15.67
N ASP A 154 -3.08 -13.12 16.38
CA ASP A 154 -3.23 -11.70 16.67
C ASP A 154 -1.89 -10.99 16.48
N VAL A 155 -1.93 -9.76 15.92
CA VAL A 155 -0.73 -8.93 15.79
C VAL A 155 -0.18 -8.46 17.14
N ASN A 156 -0.98 -8.53 18.19
CA ASN A 156 -0.59 -8.21 19.55
C ASN A 156 -0.02 -9.42 20.33
N ASP A 157 -0.02 -10.61 19.74
CA ASP A 157 0.67 -11.75 20.34
C ASP A 157 2.18 -11.53 20.38
N SER A 158 2.83 -12.08 21.41
CA SER A 158 4.30 -12.10 21.47
C SER A 158 4.87 -12.89 20.31
N VAL A 159 5.85 -12.32 19.60
CA VAL A 159 6.53 -13.00 18.48
C VAL A 159 7.26 -14.25 18.97
N ARG A 160 7.76 -14.25 20.21
CA ARG A 160 8.42 -15.40 20.85
C ARG A 160 7.62 -16.69 20.72
N ASP A 161 6.30 -16.61 20.88
CA ASP A 161 5.43 -17.78 20.87
C ASP A 161 5.31 -18.44 19.48
N TYR A 162 5.75 -17.75 18.43
CA TYR A 162 5.70 -18.19 17.02
C TYR A 162 7.04 -18.65 16.47
N VAL A 163 8.14 -18.39 17.20
CA VAL A 163 9.51 -18.68 16.75
C VAL A 163 10.29 -19.51 17.78
N PRO A 164 9.74 -20.65 18.21
CA PRO A 164 10.39 -21.48 19.23
C PRO A 164 11.77 -21.95 18.74
N GLY A 165 12.69 -22.11 19.69
CA GLY A 165 14.07 -22.57 19.40
C GLY A 165 14.99 -21.51 18.84
N THR A 166 14.57 -20.23 18.81
CA THR A 166 15.45 -19.10 18.52
C THR A 166 15.74 -18.32 19.81
N ASP A 167 16.90 -17.68 19.88
CA ASP A 167 17.30 -16.80 20.99
C ASP A 167 16.85 -15.34 20.81
N LEU A 168 16.15 -15.05 19.71
CA LEU A 168 15.80 -13.69 19.30
C LEU A 168 14.94 -12.93 20.32
N PHE A 169 14.11 -13.65 21.09
CA PHE A 169 13.13 -13.07 22.01
C PHE A 169 13.21 -13.64 23.43
N GLU A 170 14.34 -14.26 23.80
CA GLU A 170 14.50 -14.90 25.11
C GLU A 170 14.84 -13.91 26.22
N SER A 171 15.43 -12.75 25.92
CA SER A 171 15.71 -11.74 26.93
C SER A 171 14.42 -11.15 27.51
N GLU A 172 14.47 -10.71 28.78
CA GLU A 172 13.36 -10.01 29.45
C GLU A 172 12.86 -8.81 28.64
N HIS A 173 13.78 -8.08 27.99
CA HIS A 173 13.47 -6.94 27.15
C HIS A 173 12.76 -7.32 25.86
N ASN A 174 13.20 -8.38 25.20
CA ASN A 174 12.66 -8.80 23.89
C ASN A 174 11.40 -9.64 24.01
N ALA A 175 11.22 -10.39 25.12
CA ALA A 175 10.10 -11.33 25.28
C ALA A 175 8.70 -10.72 25.05
N PRO A 176 8.39 -9.49 25.46
CA PRO A 176 7.08 -8.88 25.25
C PRO A 176 6.89 -8.25 23.87
N ILE A 177 7.86 -8.36 22.95
CA ILE A 177 7.75 -7.78 21.61
C ILE A 177 6.66 -8.50 20.83
N THR A 178 5.71 -7.73 20.28
CA THR A 178 4.61 -8.22 19.46
C THR A 178 4.88 -8.02 17.97
N TRP A 179 4.07 -8.67 17.13
CA TRP A 179 4.08 -8.43 15.69
C TRP A 179 3.77 -6.96 15.35
N ASP A 180 2.81 -6.33 16.05
CA ASP A 180 2.50 -4.91 15.87
C ASP A 180 3.71 -4.02 16.15
N HIS A 181 4.45 -4.32 17.23
CA HIS A 181 5.67 -3.57 17.56
C HIS A 181 6.73 -3.67 16.46
N LEU A 182 6.95 -4.85 15.87
CA LEU A 182 7.86 -5.01 14.74
C LEU A 182 7.35 -4.30 13.49
N LEU A 183 6.07 -4.48 13.15
CA LEU A 183 5.44 -3.87 11.99
C LEU A 183 5.47 -2.34 12.03
N ARG A 184 5.29 -1.74 13.20
CA ARG A 184 5.32 -0.28 13.41
C ARG A 184 6.71 0.28 13.66
N GLN A 185 7.74 -0.57 13.70
CA GLN A 185 9.11 -0.17 14.06
C GLN A 185 9.20 0.47 15.46
N THR A 186 8.44 -0.05 16.41
CA THR A 186 8.41 0.37 17.81
C THR A 186 8.89 -0.71 18.76
N SER A 187 9.45 -1.82 18.23
CA SER A 187 9.85 -2.98 19.03
C SER A 187 10.99 -2.70 20.00
N ASP A 188 11.85 -1.78 19.68
CA ASP A 188 13.15 -1.53 20.37
C ASP A 188 13.97 -2.81 20.59
N TRP A 189 13.77 -3.85 19.76
CA TRP A 189 14.47 -5.13 19.84
C TRP A 189 15.98 -4.89 20.00
N GLN A 190 16.59 -5.61 20.92
CA GLN A 190 18.01 -5.56 21.23
C GLN A 190 18.68 -6.87 20.84
N GLY A 191 19.77 -6.76 20.10
CA GLY A 191 20.57 -7.94 19.73
C GLY A 191 21.44 -7.72 18.51
N THR A 192 22.01 -8.83 18.05
CA THR A 192 22.81 -8.88 16.81
C THR A 192 22.22 -9.92 15.88
N LEU A 193 21.89 -9.52 14.67
CA LEU A 193 21.40 -10.45 13.64
C LEU A 193 22.30 -10.37 12.41
N TRP A 194 22.77 -11.53 11.92
CA TRP A 194 23.65 -11.64 10.74
C TRP A 194 24.91 -10.76 10.85
N GLY A 195 25.49 -10.63 12.07
CA GLY A 195 26.65 -9.79 12.35
C GLY A 195 26.37 -8.28 12.37
N LYS A 196 25.10 -7.88 12.34
CA LYS A 196 24.66 -6.51 12.44
C LYS A 196 23.97 -6.27 13.79
N PRO A 197 24.60 -5.55 14.72
CA PRO A 197 23.94 -5.12 15.97
C PRO A 197 22.81 -4.14 15.68
N ASP A 198 21.72 -4.18 16.45
CA ASP A 198 20.59 -3.27 16.30
C ASP A 198 20.99 -1.79 16.49
N TRP A 199 21.93 -1.52 17.37
CA TRP A 199 22.44 -0.18 17.61
C TRP A 199 23.34 0.36 16.48
N ALA A 200 23.82 -0.48 15.57
CA ALA A 200 24.69 -0.07 14.48
C ALA A 200 23.91 0.66 13.36
N ASP A 201 22.63 0.44 13.23
CA ASP A 201 21.77 1.10 12.24
C ASP A 201 21.25 2.42 12.81
N ARG A 202 21.67 3.54 12.21
CA ARG A 202 21.33 4.89 12.64
C ARG A 202 21.60 5.07 14.13
N PRO A 203 22.89 4.94 14.53
CA PRO A 203 23.29 4.87 15.92
C PRO A 203 22.87 6.12 16.69
N GLU A 204 22.60 5.94 17.98
CA GLU A 204 22.18 6.99 18.89
C GLU A 204 23.25 7.16 19.99
N GLY A 205 23.60 8.40 20.25
CA GLY A 205 24.66 8.77 21.20
C GLY A 205 25.55 9.86 20.61
N GLU A 206 26.29 10.54 21.48
CA GLU A 206 27.20 11.60 21.04
C GLU A 206 28.50 11.05 20.48
N ARG A 207 28.94 9.89 20.97
CA ARG A 207 30.22 9.26 20.60
C ARG A 207 30.00 7.81 20.21
N PRO A 208 30.82 7.25 19.32
CA PRO A 208 30.74 5.84 18.91
C PRO A 208 30.79 4.84 20.10
N ALA A 209 31.48 5.19 21.18
CA ALA A 209 31.56 4.36 22.40
C ALA A 209 30.22 4.26 23.15
N ASP A 210 29.31 5.20 22.92
CA ASP A 210 28.00 5.24 23.57
C ASP A 210 26.97 4.36 22.88
N TYR A 211 27.15 4.06 21.58
CA TYR A 211 26.17 3.36 20.74
C TYR A 211 25.76 1.98 21.26
N PRO A 212 26.68 1.09 21.72
CA PRO A 212 26.30 -0.21 22.26
C PRO A 212 25.48 -0.11 23.57
N ASN A 213 25.67 0.98 24.32
CA ASN A 213 25.04 1.22 25.61
C ASN A 213 23.80 2.15 25.48
N ARG A 214 23.15 2.16 24.33
CA ARG A 214 21.97 2.96 24.12
C ARG A 214 20.88 2.70 25.18
N LYS A 215 20.11 3.72 25.52
CA LYS A 215 18.95 3.55 26.40
C LYS A 215 17.91 2.66 25.72
N LEU A 216 17.47 1.62 26.42
CA LEU A 216 16.33 0.80 26.00
C LEU A 216 15.01 1.46 26.36
N HIS A 217 14.02 1.28 25.50
CA HIS A 217 12.64 1.73 25.71
C HIS A 217 11.72 0.50 25.67
N ALA A 218 10.71 0.48 26.51
CA ALA A 218 9.73 -0.61 26.44
C ALA A 218 9.14 -0.73 25.02
N PRO A 219 8.93 -1.95 24.51
CA PRO A 219 8.29 -2.17 23.22
C PRO A 219 6.99 -1.40 23.07
N GLY A 220 6.77 -0.79 21.91
CA GLY A 220 5.61 0.06 21.62
C GLY A 220 5.77 1.54 21.94
N MET A 221 6.73 1.91 22.79
CA MET A 221 6.84 3.28 23.33
C MET A 221 7.52 4.27 22.39
N ARG A 222 8.39 3.79 21.50
CA ARG A 222 9.20 4.67 20.67
C ARG A 222 9.34 4.14 19.23
N TYR A 223 9.06 5.00 18.28
CA TYR A 223 9.38 4.74 16.88
C TYR A 223 10.88 4.92 16.62
N LYS A 224 11.51 3.90 16.07
CA LYS A 224 12.86 4.00 15.49
C LYS A 224 12.95 3.16 14.23
N TYR A 225 13.15 3.80 13.10
CA TYR A 225 13.41 3.12 11.84
C TYR A 225 14.75 2.37 11.92
N ASN A 226 14.70 1.04 11.78
CA ASN A 226 15.87 0.19 12.01
C ASN A 226 15.81 -1.07 11.13
N ASP A 227 16.79 -1.23 10.23
CA ASP A 227 16.82 -2.33 9.27
C ASP A 227 17.18 -3.68 9.91
N VAL A 228 17.91 -3.71 11.04
CA VAL A 228 18.15 -4.97 11.77
C VAL A 228 16.84 -5.51 12.32
N ARG A 229 16.01 -4.66 12.91
CA ARG A 229 14.69 -5.04 13.46
C ARG A 229 13.72 -5.47 12.37
N VAL A 230 13.83 -4.89 11.18
CA VAL A 230 13.09 -5.37 10.00
C VAL A 230 13.54 -6.76 9.58
N ASN A 231 14.84 -7.04 9.64
CA ASN A 231 15.37 -8.37 9.34
C ASN A 231 14.95 -9.40 10.39
N VAL A 232 14.79 -9.00 11.67
CA VAL A 232 14.18 -9.83 12.72
C VAL A 232 12.75 -10.21 12.35
N LEU A 233 11.94 -9.25 11.86
CA LEU A 233 10.58 -9.54 11.35
C LEU A 233 10.62 -10.50 10.16
N ALA A 234 11.57 -10.35 9.24
CA ALA A 234 11.70 -11.25 8.09
C ALA A 234 12.03 -12.68 8.51
N LEU A 235 12.92 -12.83 9.48
CA LEU A 235 13.27 -14.15 10.05
C LEU A 235 12.10 -14.76 10.80
N ALA A 236 11.38 -13.97 11.62
CA ALA A 236 10.17 -14.44 12.31
C ALA A 236 9.07 -14.88 11.33
N ALA A 237 8.84 -14.12 10.26
CA ALA A 237 7.90 -14.49 9.21
C ALA A 237 8.31 -15.78 8.49
N LEU A 238 9.60 -15.99 8.23
CA LEU A 238 10.14 -17.22 7.65
C LEU A 238 9.81 -18.43 8.54
N HIS A 239 9.96 -18.30 9.86
CA HIS A 239 9.57 -19.36 10.82
C HIS A 239 8.07 -19.68 10.77
N VAL A 240 7.23 -18.67 10.74
CA VAL A 240 5.76 -18.85 10.66
C VAL A 240 5.35 -19.54 9.37
N TRP A 241 5.94 -19.16 8.24
CA TRP A 241 5.66 -19.77 6.94
C TRP A 241 6.32 -21.13 6.74
N ARG A 242 7.34 -21.44 7.52
CA ARG A 242 8.21 -22.64 7.37
C ARG A 242 8.75 -22.78 5.95
N GLY A 243 9.14 -21.67 5.34
CA GLY A 243 9.61 -21.67 3.96
C GLY A 243 10.12 -20.31 3.46
N PRO A 244 10.80 -20.30 2.30
CA PRO A 244 11.45 -19.11 1.78
C PRO A 244 10.42 -18.05 1.38
N LEU A 245 10.47 -16.87 1.99
CA LEU A 245 9.53 -15.77 1.74
C LEU A 245 9.43 -15.34 0.26
N PRO A 246 10.51 -15.40 -0.56
CA PRO A 246 10.37 -15.14 -2.00
C PRO A 246 9.44 -16.12 -2.73
N ALA A 247 9.42 -17.39 -2.35
CA ALA A 247 8.50 -18.37 -2.94
C ALA A 247 7.05 -18.07 -2.52
N ILE A 248 6.84 -17.79 -1.24
CA ILE A 248 5.53 -17.40 -0.72
C ILE A 248 5.01 -16.15 -1.43
N LEU A 249 5.81 -15.09 -1.52
CA LEU A 249 5.43 -13.86 -2.21
C LEU A 249 5.10 -14.13 -3.69
N ARG A 250 5.87 -15.00 -4.36
CA ARG A 250 5.63 -15.38 -5.75
C ARG A 250 4.25 -15.99 -5.94
N GLU A 251 3.93 -16.99 -5.14
CA GLU A 251 2.71 -17.77 -5.27
C GLU A 251 1.47 -17.00 -4.82
N GLU A 252 1.59 -16.31 -3.70
CA GLU A 252 0.45 -15.65 -3.08
C GLU A 252 0.10 -14.32 -3.74
N VAL A 253 1.10 -13.59 -4.26
CA VAL A 253 0.93 -12.21 -4.72
C VAL A 253 1.37 -12.02 -6.16
N MET A 254 2.65 -12.31 -6.48
CA MET A 254 3.24 -11.83 -7.72
C MET A 254 2.67 -12.54 -8.97
N ILE A 255 2.43 -13.84 -8.89
CA ILE A 255 1.75 -14.60 -9.96
C ILE A 255 0.30 -14.12 -10.13
N PRO A 256 -0.52 -14.06 -9.07
CA PRO A 256 -1.90 -13.58 -9.17
C PRO A 256 -2.05 -12.19 -9.78
N ILE A 257 -1.16 -11.24 -9.46
CA ILE A 257 -1.22 -9.89 -10.05
C ILE A 257 -0.58 -9.80 -11.44
N GLY A 258 -0.10 -10.91 -11.99
CA GLY A 258 0.53 -10.96 -13.31
C GLY A 258 1.89 -10.27 -13.39
N ALA A 259 2.64 -10.20 -12.29
CA ALA A 259 4.00 -9.66 -12.27
C ALA A 259 4.95 -10.52 -13.11
N SER A 260 6.07 -9.94 -13.53
CA SER A 260 7.12 -10.63 -14.26
C SER A 260 7.81 -11.71 -13.40
N ASN A 261 8.66 -12.53 -14.02
CA ASN A 261 9.51 -13.48 -13.31
C ASN A 261 10.93 -12.94 -13.08
N THR A 262 11.17 -11.66 -13.36
CA THR A 262 12.51 -11.06 -13.34
C THR A 262 12.93 -10.53 -11.98
N TRP A 263 11.95 -10.24 -11.10
CA TRP A 263 12.23 -9.77 -9.74
C TRP A 263 12.98 -10.83 -8.92
N ARG A 264 13.77 -10.35 -7.94
CA ARG A 264 14.50 -11.19 -6.97
C ARG A 264 14.41 -10.53 -5.60
N TRP A 265 14.22 -11.33 -4.57
CA TRP A 265 14.29 -10.89 -3.18
C TRP A 265 15.34 -11.71 -2.47
N THR A 266 16.38 -11.06 -1.99
CA THR A 266 17.60 -11.70 -1.47
C THR A 266 17.89 -11.31 -0.03
N GLY A 267 18.58 -12.16 0.69
CA GLY A 267 19.17 -11.88 1.99
C GLY A 267 20.64 -11.47 1.91
N TYR A 268 21.34 -11.61 3.02
CA TYR A 268 22.79 -11.46 3.12
C TYR A 268 23.50 -12.77 2.84
N GLU A 269 24.80 -12.71 2.54
CA GLU A 269 25.63 -13.90 2.29
C GLU A 269 25.63 -14.86 3.49
N ASN A 270 25.51 -14.35 4.72
CA ASN A 270 25.47 -15.09 5.97
C ASN A 270 24.06 -15.30 6.57
N SER A 271 22.99 -14.95 5.84
CA SER A 271 21.61 -15.06 6.37
C SER A 271 20.93 -16.41 6.06
N TRP A 272 21.73 -17.48 6.05
CA TRP A 272 21.24 -18.83 5.84
C TRP A 272 20.99 -19.54 7.17
N MET A 273 19.90 -20.30 7.23
CA MET A 273 19.55 -21.14 8.35
C MET A 273 19.11 -22.53 7.88
N GLU A 274 19.14 -23.50 8.77
CA GLU A 274 18.52 -24.80 8.54
C GLU A 274 17.06 -24.77 8.98
N MET A 275 16.20 -25.29 8.11
CA MET A 275 14.79 -25.47 8.39
C MET A 275 14.31 -26.75 7.73
N ASP A 276 13.77 -27.67 8.53
CA ASP A 276 13.27 -28.96 8.04
C ASP A 276 14.28 -29.74 7.18
N GLY A 277 15.57 -29.71 7.57
CA GLY A 277 16.66 -30.38 6.85
C GLY A 277 17.11 -29.69 5.56
N SER A 278 16.66 -28.48 5.30
CA SER A 278 17.04 -27.70 4.12
C SER A 278 17.64 -26.35 4.50
N LYS A 279 18.63 -25.89 3.73
CA LYS A 279 19.15 -24.52 3.86
C LYS A 279 18.20 -23.53 3.24
N VAL A 280 17.70 -22.58 4.04
CA VAL A 280 16.80 -21.50 3.62
C VAL A 280 17.43 -20.17 3.93
N GLN A 281 17.41 -19.24 2.97
CA GLN A 281 17.89 -17.90 3.19
C GLN A 281 16.79 -17.02 3.77
N SER A 282 17.07 -16.38 4.92
CA SER A 282 16.28 -15.26 5.39
C SER A 282 16.58 -14.03 4.55
N VAL A 283 15.55 -13.42 4.01
CA VAL A 283 15.66 -12.20 3.17
C VAL A 283 15.87 -10.97 4.02
N THR A 284 16.36 -9.88 3.41
CA THR A 284 16.40 -8.56 4.06
C THR A 284 15.17 -7.73 3.73
N GLY A 285 14.73 -6.91 4.66
CA GLY A 285 13.63 -5.99 4.47
C GLY A 285 14.00 -4.66 3.81
N GLY A 286 15.26 -4.48 3.44
CA GLY A 286 15.75 -3.26 2.80
C GLY A 286 17.14 -3.46 2.22
N GLY A 287 17.77 -2.46 1.70
CA GLY A 287 19.09 -2.56 1.08
C GLY A 287 20.22 -1.88 1.86
N HIS A 288 20.07 -1.72 3.16
CA HIS A 288 21.02 -0.96 3.99
C HIS A 288 22.46 -1.47 3.84
N TRP A 289 22.65 -2.80 3.87
CA TRP A 289 23.93 -3.47 3.65
C TRP A 289 23.91 -4.35 2.39
N GLY A 290 23.17 -3.93 1.36
CA GLY A 290 22.89 -4.75 0.18
C GLY A 290 21.69 -5.68 0.37
N GLY A 291 21.39 -6.50 -0.62
CA GLY A 291 20.23 -7.40 -0.61
C GLY A 291 18.89 -6.67 -0.83
N GLY A 292 17.82 -7.27 -0.35
CA GLY A 292 16.47 -6.76 -0.54
C GLY A 292 15.86 -7.09 -1.91
N MET A 293 14.88 -6.31 -2.34
CA MET A 293 14.12 -6.55 -3.56
C MET A 293 14.73 -5.83 -4.77
N PHE A 294 14.96 -6.60 -5.83
CA PHE A 294 15.25 -6.11 -7.17
C PHE A 294 13.99 -6.35 -8.02
N ILE A 295 13.38 -5.28 -8.51
CA ILE A 295 12.06 -5.35 -9.15
C ILE A 295 11.91 -4.22 -10.17
N SER A 296 11.15 -4.44 -11.24
CA SER A 296 10.85 -3.45 -12.27
C SER A 296 9.82 -2.41 -11.79
N ALA A 297 9.83 -1.22 -12.36
CA ALA A 297 8.82 -0.21 -12.06
C ALA A 297 7.41 -0.69 -12.44
N ARG A 298 7.27 -1.46 -13.51
CA ARG A 298 5.98 -2.05 -13.92
C ARG A 298 5.45 -3.03 -12.87
N ASP A 299 6.30 -3.90 -12.31
CA ASP A 299 5.88 -4.82 -11.26
C ASP A 299 5.57 -4.08 -9.95
N MET A 300 6.32 -3.01 -9.64
CA MET A 300 5.98 -2.11 -8.52
C MET A 300 4.60 -1.47 -8.72
N ALA A 301 4.26 -1.07 -9.93
CA ALA A 301 2.96 -0.48 -10.22
C ALA A 301 1.81 -1.50 -10.12
N ARG A 302 2.01 -2.75 -10.55
CA ARG A 302 1.04 -3.85 -10.33
C ARG A 302 0.81 -4.08 -8.83
N PHE A 303 1.89 -4.08 -8.06
CA PHE A 303 1.82 -4.21 -6.61
C PHE A 303 1.09 -3.01 -5.97
N GLY A 304 1.38 -1.79 -6.38
CA GLY A 304 0.64 -0.59 -5.96
C GLY A 304 -0.84 -0.66 -6.33
N TYR A 305 -1.14 -1.14 -7.52
CA TYR A 305 -2.51 -1.29 -8.01
C TYR A 305 -3.31 -2.33 -7.20
N LEU A 306 -2.68 -3.41 -6.74
CA LEU A 306 -3.30 -4.35 -5.81
C LEU A 306 -3.82 -3.62 -4.56
N PHE A 307 -3.04 -2.72 -3.97
CA PHE A 307 -3.45 -1.96 -2.79
C PHE A 307 -4.47 -0.88 -3.10
N LEU A 308 -4.37 -0.24 -4.26
CA LEU A 308 -5.42 0.68 -4.75
C LEU A 308 -6.78 -0.06 -4.87
N ARG A 309 -6.76 -1.35 -5.15
CA ARG A 309 -7.94 -2.23 -5.21
C ARG A 309 -8.23 -2.96 -3.89
N HIS A 310 -7.81 -2.39 -2.76
CA HIS A 310 -8.05 -2.96 -1.42
C HIS A 310 -7.62 -4.42 -1.30
N GLY A 311 -6.47 -4.76 -1.90
CA GLY A 311 -5.91 -6.11 -1.86
C GLY A 311 -6.63 -7.13 -2.76
N ARG A 312 -7.54 -6.67 -3.60
CA ARG A 312 -8.28 -7.50 -4.54
C ARG A 312 -7.67 -7.46 -5.93
N TRP A 313 -7.63 -8.61 -6.59
CA TRP A 313 -7.26 -8.71 -7.98
C TRP A 313 -8.27 -9.58 -8.72
N ARG A 314 -9.05 -8.99 -9.60
CA ARG A 314 -10.22 -9.63 -10.24
C ARG A 314 -11.20 -10.13 -9.17
N ASP A 315 -11.48 -11.42 -9.16
CA ASP A 315 -12.37 -12.12 -8.22
C ASP A 315 -11.68 -12.57 -6.93
N ARG A 316 -10.34 -12.48 -6.86
CA ARG A 316 -9.55 -12.99 -5.73
C ARG A 316 -9.18 -11.88 -4.74
N GLN A 317 -9.49 -12.07 -3.45
CA GLN A 317 -8.92 -11.29 -2.35
C GLN A 317 -7.54 -11.86 -2.00
N ILE A 318 -6.48 -11.17 -2.39
CA ILE A 318 -5.09 -11.59 -2.16
C ILE A 318 -4.64 -11.17 -0.77
N VAL A 319 -4.83 -9.90 -0.43
CA VAL A 319 -4.56 -9.33 0.89
C VAL A 319 -5.87 -8.80 1.45
N SER A 320 -6.23 -9.16 2.68
CA SER A 320 -7.51 -8.72 3.24
C SER A 320 -7.57 -7.19 3.37
N ASP A 321 -8.75 -6.63 3.11
CA ASP A 321 -8.98 -5.20 3.31
C ASP A 321 -8.74 -4.79 4.77
N LYS A 322 -9.08 -5.67 5.73
CA LYS A 322 -8.80 -5.43 7.14
C LYS A 322 -7.30 -5.25 7.42
N TRP A 323 -6.43 -6.05 6.78
CA TRP A 323 -4.99 -5.86 6.92
C TRP A 323 -4.54 -4.51 6.36
N ILE A 324 -5.06 -4.11 5.21
CA ILE A 324 -4.77 -2.82 4.59
C ILE A 324 -5.21 -1.67 5.49
N GLN A 325 -6.39 -1.77 6.10
CA GLN A 325 -6.88 -0.77 7.06
C GLN A 325 -5.94 -0.68 8.28
N MET A 326 -5.52 -1.81 8.85
CA MET A 326 -4.56 -1.84 9.95
C MET A 326 -3.21 -1.24 9.54
N ALA A 327 -2.72 -1.60 8.34
CA ALA A 327 -1.44 -1.11 7.82
C ALA A 327 -1.41 0.41 7.57
N ARG A 328 -2.56 0.99 7.22
CA ARG A 328 -2.70 2.45 7.00
C ARG A 328 -3.24 3.21 8.22
N THR A 329 -3.38 2.56 9.37
CA THR A 329 -3.73 3.22 10.62
C THR A 329 -2.48 3.86 11.23
N PRO A 330 -2.50 5.16 11.55
CA PRO A 330 -1.38 5.85 12.19
C PRO A 330 -0.92 5.16 13.47
N GLY A 331 0.40 5.03 13.63
CA GLY A 331 0.98 4.55 14.88
C GLY A 331 1.01 5.62 15.96
N ALA A 332 0.76 5.26 17.22
CA ALA A 332 0.79 6.20 18.34
C ALA A 332 2.17 6.88 18.50
N ALA A 333 3.25 6.17 18.22
CA ALA A 333 4.61 6.70 18.32
C ALA A 333 5.06 7.46 17.05
N ASN A 334 4.36 7.33 15.93
CA ASN A 334 4.60 8.08 14.69
C ASN A 334 3.33 8.09 13.82
N GLU A 335 2.63 9.21 13.83
CA GLU A 335 1.38 9.37 13.06
C GLU A 335 1.55 9.32 11.53
N ALA A 336 2.76 9.49 11.02
CA ALA A 336 3.09 9.41 9.60
C ALA A 336 3.51 8.00 9.15
N TYR A 337 3.43 6.99 10.04
CA TYR A 337 3.88 5.64 9.74
C TYR A 337 2.86 4.60 10.22
N GLY A 338 2.45 3.75 9.28
CA GLY A 338 1.61 2.59 9.56
C GLY A 338 2.44 1.31 9.78
N TYR A 339 2.06 0.21 9.12
CA TYR A 339 2.90 -1.00 9.10
C TYR A 339 4.03 -0.87 8.07
N MET A 340 5.12 -1.52 8.31
CA MET A 340 6.32 -1.60 7.48
C MET A 340 6.24 -0.85 6.15
N ASN A 341 6.84 0.33 6.14
CA ASN A 341 6.98 1.20 4.96
C ASN A 341 5.67 1.81 4.40
N TRP A 342 4.56 1.71 5.11
CA TRP A 342 3.37 2.50 4.83
C TRP A 342 3.58 3.92 5.39
N PHE A 343 4.09 4.80 4.55
CA PHE A 343 4.21 6.22 4.88
C PHE A 343 2.88 6.92 4.61
N LEU A 344 2.24 7.37 5.69
CA LEU A 344 0.93 7.99 5.69
C LEU A 344 1.04 9.49 5.45
N ASN A 345 0.03 10.07 4.83
CA ASN A 345 -0.03 11.51 4.60
C ASN A 345 -0.89 12.23 5.65
N THR A 346 -0.78 11.82 6.90
CA THR A 346 -1.56 12.33 8.04
C THR A 346 -1.47 13.85 8.14
N GLY A 347 -2.62 14.50 8.14
CA GLY A 347 -2.75 15.96 8.16
C GLY A 347 -2.12 16.64 6.93
N ARG A 348 -1.83 15.90 5.87
CA ARG A 348 -1.12 16.34 4.66
C ARG A 348 0.27 16.95 4.94
N LYS A 349 0.86 16.63 6.10
CA LYS A 349 2.18 17.16 6.49
C LYS A 349 3.33 16.63 5.63
N PRO A 350 3.43 15.30 5.35
CA PRO A 350 4.51 14.77 4.53
C PRO A 350 4.44 15.15 3.05
N LEU A 351 3.23 15.24 2.49
CA LEU A 351 2.97 15.54 1.07
C LEU A 351 1.79 16.52 0.96
N PRO A 352 2.00 17.83 1.19
CA PRO A 352 0.92 18.84 1.17
C PRO A 352 0.14 18.90 -0.14
N ALA A 353 0.76 18.53 -1.26
CA ALA A 353 0.11 18.53 -2.57
C ALA A 353 -0.87 17.34 -2.76
N ALA A 354 -0.72 16.27 -1.98
CA ALA A 354 -1.49 15.04 -2.14
C ALA A 354 -2.68 14.97 -1.15
N PRO A 355 -3.72 14.18 -1.45
CA PRO A 355 -4.78 13.89 -0.50
C PRO A 355 -4.25 13.24 0.79
N GLU A 356 -4.93 13.49 1.92
CA GLU A 356 -4.58 12.87 3.19
C GLU A 356 -4.73 11.35 3.17
N SER A 357 -5.69 10.84 2.41
CA SER A 357 -5.95 9.42 2.24
C SER A 357 -4.81 8.68 1.54
N SER A 358 -3.94 9.39 0.80
CA SER A 358 -2.86 8.79 0.01
C SER A 358 -1.75 8.22 0.88
N VAL A 359 -1.05 7.22 0.34
CA VAL A 359 0.12 6.61 0.99
C VAL A 359 1.28 6.50 0.01
N THR A 360 2.49 6.41 0.57
CA THR A 360 3.69 6.07 -0.22
C THR A 360 4.44 4.91 0.39
N PHE A 361 4.95 4.03 -0.47
CA PHE A 361 5.98 3.07 -0.12
C PHE A 361 7.30 3.64 -0.62
N ARG A 362 8.29 3.79 0.27
CA ARG A 362 9.50 4.57 -0.01
C ARG A 362 10.77 3.74 0.14
N GLY A 363 11.73 3.94 -0.74
CA GLY A 363 13.06 3.35 -0.65
C GLY A 363 14.15 4.40 -0.86
N ASN A 364 15.35 4.12 -0.37
CA ASN A 364 16.52 4.98 -0.60
C ASN A 364 16.71 5.27 -2.09
N GLY A 365 17.30 6.40 -2.43
CA GLY A 365 17.36 6.90 -3.80
C GLY A 365 16.00 7.41 -4.32
N GLN A 366 14.99 7.55 -3.46
CA GLN A 366 13.61 7.92 -3.80
C GLN A 366 13.00 6.95 -4.81
N ASN A 367 12.99 5.67 -4.44
CA ASN A 367 12.16 4.65 -5.09
C ASN A 367 10.78 4.71 -4.44
N ILE A 368 9.75 5.06 -5.19
CA ILE A 368 8.42 5.42 -4.65
C ILE A 368 7.34 4.63 -5.38
N ILE A 369 6.40 4.07 -4.61
CA ILE A 369 5.05 3.73 -5.07
C ILE A 369 4.11 4.67 -4.33
N TYR A 370 3.43 5.54 -5.05
CA TYR A 370 2.39 6.43 -4.55
C TYR A 370 1.02 5.84 -4.89
N ILE A 371 0.12 5.81 -3.91
CA ILE A 371 -1.23 5.27 -4.04
C ILE A 371 -2.23 6.32 -3.56
N ASP A 372 -3.19 6.65 -4.41
CA ASP A 372 -4.19 7.67 -4.19
C ASP A 372 -5.59 7.11 -4.53
N TRP A 373 -6.35 6.81 -3.51
CA TRP A 373 -7.70 6.25 -3.66
C TRP A 373 -8.71 7.29 -4.14
N ASP A 374 -8.51 8.58 -3.80
CA ASP A 374 -9.44 9.64 -4.18
C ASP A 374 -9.42 9.90 -5.70
N ASN A 375 -8.25 9.68 -6.32
CA ASN A 375 -8.06 9.92 -7.76
C ASN A 375 -7.94 8.63 -8.58
N ASP A 376 -8.11 7.45 -7.96
CA ASP A 376 -7.89 6.14 -8.58
C ASP A 376 -6.54 6.04 -9.30
N LEU A 377 -5.45 6.39 -8.57
CA LEU A 377 -4.15 6.67 -9.14
C LEU A 377 -3.03 5.88 -8.45
N VAL A 378 -2.15 5.28 -9.24
CA VAL A 378 -0.83 4.81 -8.80
C VAL A 378 0.24 5.52 -9.59
N VAL A 379 1.24 6.05 -8.90
CA VAL A 379 2.44 6.61 -9.54
C VAL A 379 3.67 5.87 -9.00
N VAL A 380 4.46 5.34 -9.91
CA VAL A 380 5.79 4.84 -9.57
C VAL A 380 6.81 5.80 -10.15
N VAL A 381 7.73 6.26 -9.32
CA VAL A 381 8.91 7.01 -9.75
C VAL A 381 10.13 6.47 -9.02
N ARG A 382 11.21 6.29 -9.75
CA ARG A 382 12.45 5.74 -9.23
C ARG A 382 13.61 6.69 -9.52
N TRP A 383 14.46 6.87 -8.52
CA TRP A 383 15.67 7.67 -8.63
C TRP A 383 15.42 9.15 -8.87
N ILE A 384 14.32 9.67 -8.34
CA ILE A 384 14.07 11.11 -8.29
C ILE A 384 14.84 11.72 -7.11
N ARG A 385 15.18 13.01 -7.21
CA ARG A 385 15.84 13.75 -6.12
C ARG A 385 14.97 13.80 -4.87
N GLY A 386 15.57 13.74 -3.69
CA GLY A 386 14.90 13.86 -2.41
C GLY A 386 14.46 15.27 -2.04
N GLY A 387 14.11 15.48 -0.77
CA GLY A 387 13.62 16.75 -0.26
C GLY A 387 12.19 17.05 -0.72
N THR A 388 11.95 18.29 -1.16
CA THR A 388 10.63 18.77 -1.61
C THR A 388 10.24 18.30 -3.01
N VAL A 389 11.21 17.76 -3.78
CA VAL A 389 11.02 17.42 -5.21
C VAL A 389 9.92 16.37 -5.40
N LEU A 390 9.82 15.38 -4.52
CA LEU A 390 8.74 14.38 -4.62
C LEU A 390 7.36 15.03 -4.46
N ASN A 391 7.19 15.92 -3.48
CA ASN A 391 5.92 16.62 -3.28
C ASN A 391 5.58 17.52 -4.47
N GLU A 392 6.57 18.21 -5.04
CA GLU A 392 6.37 19.05 -6.22
C GLU A 392 6.02 18.22 -7.46
N PHE A 393 6.71 17.10 -7.68
CA PHE A 393 6.38 16.16 -8.75
C PHE A 393 4.95 15.64 -8.65
N LEU A 394 4.56 15.15 -7.47
CA LEU A 394 3.19 14.66 -7.24
C LEU A 394 2.17 15.80 -7.39
N GLY A 395 2.49 17.00 -6.93
CA GLY A 395 1.64 18.18 -7.11
C GLY A 395 1.41 18.51 -8.60
N LYS A 396 2.44 18.38 -9.45
CA LYS A 396 2.31 18.55 -10.90
C LYS A 396 1.47 17.44 -11.53
N VAL A 397 1.66 16.19 -11.14
CA VAL A 397 0.84 15.05 -11.62
C VAL A 397 -0.63 15.25 -11.24
N LEU A 398 -0.92 15.59 -10.00
CA LEU A 398 -2.28 15.83 -9.51
C LEU A 398 -2.89 17.10 -10.14
N GLY A 399 -2.10 18.14 -10.32
CA GLY A 399 -2.51 19.37 -11.01
C GLY A 399 -2.81 19.19 -12.51
N ALA A 400 -2.36 18.07 -13.10
CA ALA A 400 -2.71 17.71 -14.47
C ALA A 400 -4.07 16.99 -14.56
N LEU A 401 -4.67 16.56 -13.45
CA LEU A 401 -6.01 15.98 -13.45
C LEU A 401 -7.06 17.04 -13.82
N LYS A 402 -7.89 16.72 -14.79
CA LYS A 402 -9.05 17.55 -15.14
C LYS A 402 -10.12 17.38 -14.07
N THR A 403 -10.61 18.47 -13.53
CA THR A 403 -11.81 18.45 -12.68
C THR A 403 -12.96 17.87 -13.51
N PRO A 404 -13.72 16.89 -13.01
CA PRO A 404 -14.95 16.48 -13.67
C PRO A 404 -15.81 17.71 -13.95
N PRO A 405 -16.47 17.83 -15.10
CA PRO A 405 -17.39 18.93 -15.34
C PRO A 405 -18.40 18.94 -14.19
N THR A 406 -18.43 20.03 -13.43
CA THR A 406 -19.49 20.28 -12.46
C THR A 406 -20.80 20.20 -13.21
N ALA A 407 -21.70 19.30 -12.80
CA ALA A 407 -23.06 19.27 -13.35
C ALA A 407 -23.65 20.68 -13.19
N SER A 408 -23.78 21.40 -14.29
CA SER A 408 -24.42 22.70 -14.30
C SER A 408 -25.84 22.51 -13.79
N SER A 409 -26.13 23.05 -12.62
CA SER A 409 -27.49 23.21 -12.15
C SER A 409 -28.16 24.20 -13.08
N SER A 410 -28.80 23.70 -14.13
CA SER A 410 -29.73 24.48 -14.93
C SER A 410 -31.00 24.69 -14.11
N SER A 411 -30.97 25.69 -13.24
CA SER A 411 -32.20 26.31 -12.71
C SER A 411 -32.59 27.42 -13.69
N GLU A 412 -33.20 27.04 -14.80
CA GLU A 412 -34.05 28.00 -15.53
C GLU A 412 -35.26 28.29 -14.68
N ALA A 413 -35.23 29.43 -14.03
CA ALA A 413 -36.39 30.03 -13.39
C ALA A 413 -37.40 30.44 -14.48
N THR A 414 -38.44 29.65 -14.61
CA THR A 414 -39.62 30.04 -15.39
C THR A 414 -40.35 31.14 -14.62
N SER A 415 -40.07 32.38 -14.97
CA SER A 415 -40.87 33.53 -14.53
C SER A 415 -42.22 33.52 -15.28
N ALA A 416 -43.23 32.97 -14.65
CA ALA A 416 -44.59 33.16 -15.12
C ALA A 416 -45.09 34.55 -14.69
N SER A 417 -45.19 35.43 -15.64
CA SER A 417 -45.86 36.72 -15.55
C SER A 417 -47.35 36.50 -15.34
N SER A 418 -47.89 36.87 -14.20
CA SER A 418 -49.30 37.07 -14.00
C SER A 418 -49.66 38.53 -14.26
N ALA A 419 -50.25 38.80 -15.43
CA ALA A 419 -50.92 40.05 -15.69
C ALA A 419 -52.43 39.90 -15.41
N THR A 420 -52.84 40.68 -14.50
CA THR A 420 -54.12 41.33 -14.23
C THR A 420 -55.32 41.12 -15.20
N ARG A 421 -56.42 40.67 -14.70
CA ARG A 421 -57.72 41.44 -14.61
C ARG A 421 -58.71 40.71 -13.70
#